data_f14e580ca7497d75f52e5197d03cf377
#
_entry.id   f14e580ca7497d75f52e5197d03cf377
#
_cell.length_a   1.000
_cell.length_b   1.000
_cell.length_c   1.000
_cell.angle_alpha   90.00
_cell.angle_beta   90.00
_cell.angle_gamma   90.00
#
_symmetry.space_group_name_H-M   'P 1'
#
loop_
_entity.id
_entity.type
_entity.pdbx_description
1 polymer ?
#
loop_
_entity_poly.entity_id
_entity_poly.type
_entity_poly.pdbx_seq_one_letter_code
_entity_poly.pdbx_strand_id
1 'polypeptide(L)'
;MLRACSAEAAGAAIAIAIDDKTKTERNIDTPLAVLPGIHPDVREIITSEAGLCVTSRFRLLFAYSAQVANRVRISIGSETSELVLVDGVVERFSLARGLEPSDAERLGQVVHKLAQWLIERAYPGDPTGELVVQLELAEGSVRCTIEDWGEPITAFGGGLDGTPPELAELEAITHDLRLVNLGREGKRLSAAVEAKGVVPEELVAFAQFARESGESEATADQVEIHDTKLSDVEAVSRLLYTNYGLGYGHPNFYQPRWVEAEIEAGRLHSTVAVLAGEVVGHHALVLEKSGEAGETGIAVVHPAYRGLGIFNRLFERTIERARAAEVEAVYARAVTAHPYSQRAEHSRGYRESALMLGSVPQGKDESGQPTPRAASLLTFLPLDLSPRPVSFPERYGEPLRAAYSNLELETVAPELEQALEQLGERPSAAIERDEQRRSSVITVSRWGDEGRSQMIDAVRSAVHHHDDVAYCDLDLETLTAEELDEAIDQLREFDFFYCGLALCSSAGHDHLRMQSLMSDDVELEAIVLDSDYAQGLRETIFADRAPASPV
;
A
#
# COMPACT_ATOMS: atom_id res chain seq x y z
N MET A 1 -19.26 29.37 -9.85
CA MET A 1 -19.07 29.67 -11.28
C MET A 1 -17.94 28.79 -11.89
N LEU A 2 -18.01 27.48 -11.65
CA LEU A 2 -16.96 26.51 -12.08
C LEU A 2 -17.58 25.26 -12.74
N ARG A 3 -18.63 25.46 -13.52
CA ARG A 3 -19.37 24.35 -14.14
C ARG A 3 -19.29 24.35 -15.67
N ALA A 4 -18.18 24.56 -16.26
CA ALA A 4 -17.94 24.20 -17.67
C ALA A 4 -16.58 24.75 -18.16
N CYS A 5 -15.46 24.18 -17.71
CA CYS A 5 -14.32 24.14 -18.63
C CYS A 5 -14.49 22.88 -19.47
N SER A 6 -14.84 23.02 -20.74
CA SER A 6 -14.85 21.91 -21.68
C SER A 6 -13.40 21.38 -21.87
N ALA A 7 -13.27 20.12 -22.29
CA ALA A 7 -11.96 19.53 -22.60
C ALA A 7 -11.15 20.39 -23.61
N GLU A 8 -11.83 21.16 -24.46
CA GLU A 8 -11.23 22.11 -25.42
C GLU A 8 -10.55 23.30 -24.73
N ALA A 9 -11.13 23.84 -23.65
CA ALA A 9 -10.49 24.92 -22.89
C ALA A 9 -9.23 24.44 -22.15
N ALA A 10 -9.25 23.19 -21.70
CA ALA A 10 -8.10 22.53 -21.08
C ALA A 10 -6.95 22.31 -22.07
N GLY A 11 -7.24 21.80 -23.27
CA GLY A 11 -6.24 21.61 -24.34
C GLY A 11 -5.60 22.92 -24.79
N ALA A 12 -6.38 23.99 -24.90
CA ALA A 12 -5.87 25.31 -25.26
C ALA A 12 -4.95 25.93 -24.18
N ALA A 13 -5.26 25.71 -22.90
CA ALA A 13 -4.42 26.17 -21.78
C ALA A 13 -3.05 25.42 -21.74
N ILE A 14 -3.05 24.12 -22.05
CA ILE A 14 -1.81 23.32 -22.15
C ILE A 14 -0.91 23.82 -23.28
N ALA A 15 -1.45 24.08 -24.47
CA ALA A 15 -0.68 24.59 -25.61
C ALA A 15 -0.02 25.95 -25.31
N ILE A 16 -0.67 26.81 -24.53
CA ILE A 16 -0.13 28.12 -24.14
C ILE A 16 0.98 27.98 -23.10
N ALA A 17 0.87 27.05 -22.17
CA ALA A 17 1.90 26.79 -21.14
C ALA A 17 3.19 26.21 -21.72
N ILE A 18 3.13 25.45 -22.81
CA ILE A 18 4.26 24.87 -23.51
C ILE A 18 5.07 25.92 -24.27
N ASP A 19 4.39 26.89 -24.92
CA ASP A 19 5.06 27.97 -25.66
C ASP A 19 5.84 28.92 -24.75
N ASP A 20 5.47 29.01 -23.48
CA ASP A 20 6.16 29.87 -22.49
C ASP A 20 7.50 29.28 -22.00
N LYS A 21 7.70 27.96 -22.11
CA LYS A 21 8.97 27.29 -21.73
C LYS A 21 10.10 27.43 -22.77
N THR A 22 9.78 27.74 -24.00
CA THR A 22 10.79 27.93 -25.08
C THR A 22 11.26 29.38 -25.25
N LYS A 23 10.73 30.29 -24.44
CA LYS A 23 11.14 31.72 -24.47
C LYS A 23 12.27 32.03 -23.49
N THR A 24 13.47 31.70 -23.88
CA THR A 24 14.62 32.62 -23.65
C THR A 24 14.63 33.61 -24.82
N GLU A 25 14.25 34.85 -24.51
CA GLU A 25 14.40 36.02 -25.39
C GLU A 25 13.58 36.03 -26.71
N ARG A 26 12.27 36.26 -26.66
CA ARG A 26 11.53 36.91 -27.76
C ARG A 26 10.52 37.93 -27.22
N ASN A 27 10.54 39.07 -27.88
CA ASN A 27 9.78 40.28 -27.61
C ASN A 27 8.27 40.02 -27.55
N ILE A 28 7.59 40.66 -26.59
CA ILE A 28 6.17 40.44 -26.17
C ILE A 28 5.14 40.99 -27.20
N ASP A 29 5.54 41.34 -28.39
CA ASP A 29 4.68 42.05 -29.36
C ASP A 29 4.07 41.17 -30.48
N THR A 30 3.92 39.88 -30.28
CA THR A 30 3.17 39.05 -31.22
C THR A 30 1.71 38.88 -30.72
N PRO A 31 0.71 39.37 -31.46
CA PRO A 31 -0.67 39.28 -31.01
C PRO A 31 -1.13 37.82 -30.97
N LEU A 32 -1.79 37.44 -29.87
CA LEU A 32 -2.47 36.17 -29.64
C LEU A 32 -3.54 35.79 -30.69
N ALA A 33 -3.60 36.52 -31.80
CA ALA A 33 -4.63 36.40 -32.83
C ALA A 33 -4.48 35.20 -33.79
N VAL A 34 -3.45 34.33 -33.62
CA VAL A 34 -3.08 33.33 -34.62
C VAL A 34 -3.45 31.87 -34.21
N LEU A 35 -4.05 31.67 -33.03
CA LEU A 35 -4.50 30.32 -32.65
C LEU A 35 -6.00 30.17 -32.87
N PRO A 36 -6.47 29.47 -33.92
CA PRO A 36 -7.90 29.19 -34.12
C PRO A 36 -8.38 28.19 -33.07
N GLY A 37 -9.47 28.53 -32.38
CA GLY A 37 -10.16 27.62 -31.45
C GLY A 37 -10.18 28.01 -29.97
N ILE A 38 -9.59 29.14 -29.55
CA ILE A 38 -9.65 29.59 -28.16
C ILE A 38 -10.97 30.33 -27.90
N HIS A 39 -11.72 29.83 -26.89
CA HIS A 39 -12.97 30.44 -26.45
C HIS A 39 -12.72 31.87 -25.89
N PRO A 40 -13.62 32.86 -26.14
CA PRO A 40 -13.44 34.26 -25.70
C PRO A 40 -13.13 34.42 -24.21
N ASP A 41 -13.77 33.60 -23.36
CA ASP A 41 -13.61 33.65 -21.90
C ASP A 41 -12.17 33.27 -21.43
N VAL A 42 -11.46 32.46 -22.22
CA VAL A 42 -10.07 32.06 -21.92
C VAL A 42 -9.09 33.21 -22.22
N ARG A 43 -9.42 34.10 -23.18
CA ARG A 43 -8.61 35.27 -23.50
C ARG A 43 -8.59 36.31 -22.38
N GLU A 44 -9.73 36.48 -21.68
CA GLU A 44 -9.86 37.43 -20.58
C GLU A 44 -9.04 37.01 -19.34
N ILE A 45 -8.95 35.69 -19.10
CA ILE A 45 -8.15 35.13 -18.01
C ILE A 45 -6.63 35.29 -18.23
N ILE A 46 -6.17 35.23 -19.47
CA ILE A 46 -4.75 35.30 -19.84
C ILE A 46 -4.22 36.75 -19.84
N THR A 47 -5.08 37.73 -20.04
CA THR A 47 -4.71 39.14 -20.15
C THR A 47 -4.84 39.95 -18.85
N SER A 48 -5.38 39.36 -17.77
CA SER A 48 -5.50 40.05 -16.48
C SER A 48 -4.20 39.97 -15.67
N GLU A 49 -3.76 41.08 -15.07
CA GLU A 49 -2.58 41.19 -14.22
C GLU A 49 -2.57 40.30 -12.97
N ALA A 50 -3.69 39.57 -12.69
CA ALA A 50 -3.80 38.56 -11.64
C ALA A 50 -3.27 37.17 -12.06
N GLY A 51 -2.65 37.03 -13.22
CA GLY A 51 -2.31 35.76 -13.88
C GLY A 51 -1.30 34.86 -13.16
N LEU A 52 -0.54 35.34 -12.20
CA LEU A 52 0.49 34.53 -11.52
C LEU A 52 -0.09 33.55 -10.46
N CYS A 53 -1.20 33.87 -9.84
CA CYS A 53 -1.81 33.02 -8.80
C CYS A 53 -2.67 31.88 -9.38
N VAL A 54 -3.18 32.03 -10.60
CA VAL A 54 -4.05 31.04 -11.25
C VAL A 54 -3.24 29.89 -11.87
N THR A 55 -2.02 30.16 -12.31
CA THR A 55 -1.18 29.16 -12.98
C THR A 55 -0.74 28.00 -12.07
N SER A 56 -0.52 28.23 -10.78
CA SER A 56 -0.10 27.16 -9.86
C SER A 56 -1.24 26.19 -9.49
N ARG A 57 -2.48 26.69 -9.31
CA ARG A 57 -3.65 25.82 -9.04
C ARG A 57 -4.09 25.02 -10.27
N PHE A 58 -4.01 25.60 -11.46
CA PHE A 58 -4.27 24.85 -12.69
C PHE A 58 -3.22 23.79 -12.96
N ARG A 59 -1.95 24.02 -12.64
CA ARG A 59 -0.87 23.02 -12.81
C ARG A 59 -1.10 21.73 -12.01
N LEU A 60 -1.61 21.82 -10.78
CA LEU A 60 -1.92 20.64 -9.95
C LEU A 60 -3.09 19.80 -10.49
N LEU A 61 -4.14 20.45 -10.97
CA LEU A 61 -5.31 19.76 -11.55
C LEU A 61 -4.96 19.00 -12.85
N PHE A 62 -4.06 19.56 -13.66
CA PHE A 62 -3.63 18.93 -14.92
C PHE A 62 -2.64 17.77 -14.73
N ALA A 63 -1.75 17.83 -13.75
CA ALA A 63 -0.84 16.72 -13.47
C ALA A 63 -1.57 15.45 -13.04
N TYR A 64 -2.69 15.60 -12.32
CA TYR A 64 -3.54 14.48 -11.91
C TYR A 64 -4.34 13.86 -13.07
N SER A 65 -4.78 14.67 -14.05
CA SER A 65 -5.52 14.17 -15.22
C SER A 65 -4.62 13.45 -16.24
N ALA A 66 -3.33 13.76 -16.28
CA ALA A 66 -2.41 13.22 -17.28
C ALA A 66 -2.11 11.72 -17.09
N GLN A 67 -2.09 11.22 -15.85
CA GLN A 67 -1.92 9.79 -15.57
C GLN A 67 -3.15 8.95 -15.94
N VAL A 68 -4.34 9.54 -15.94
CA VAL A 68 -5.60 8.89 -16.34
C VAL A 68 -5.86 9.02 -17.84
N ALA A 69 -5.17 9.94 -18.51
CA ALA A 69 -5.48 10.35 -19.87
C ALA A 69 -5.24 9.28 -20.94
N ASN A 70 -4.33 8.33 -20.73
CA ASN A 70 -3.95 7.33 -21.75
C ASN A 70 -4.67 6.00 -21.61
N ARG A 71 -5.52 5.85 -20.60
CA ARG A 71 -6.15 4.58 -20.25
C ARG A 71 -7.65 4.75 -20.02
N VAL A 72 -8.43 3.77 -20.47
CA VAL A 72 -9.83 3.59 -20.08
C VAL A 72 -10.04 2.15 -19.66
N ARG A 73 -10.86 1.93 -18.63
CA ARG A 73 -11.25 0.60 -18.14
C ARG A 73 -12.75 0.60 -17.91
N ILE A 74 -13.43 -0.43 -18.43
CA ILE A 74 -14.85 -0.66 -18.23
C ILE A 74 -15.09 -2.10 -17.82
N SER A 75 -16.14 -2.34 -17.05
CA SER A 75 -16.69 -3.66 -16.77
C SER A 75 -18.00 -3.80 -17.49
N ILE A 76 -18.21 -4.95 -18.15
CA ILE A 76 -19.44 -5.31 -18.84
C ILE A 76 -19.89 -6.71 -18.43
N GLY A 77 -21.18 -7.02 -18.59
CA GLY A 77 -21.68 -8.40 -18.46
C GLY A 77 -21.25 -9.31 -19.60
N SER A 78 -21.52 -10.59 -19.45
CA SER A 78 -21.18 -11.65 -20.41
C SER A 78 -22.23 -11.86 -21.51
N GLU A 79 -23.14 -10.89 -21.70
CA GLU A 79 -24.09 -10.92 -22.82
C GLU A 79 -23.54 -10.23 -24.08
N THR A 80 -23.72 -10.83 -25.24
CA THR A 80 -23.28 -10.24 -26.52
C THR A 80 -23.96 -8.90 -26.82
N SER A 81 -25.14 -8.65 -26.25
CA SER A 81 -25.85 -7.35 -26.32
C SER A 81 -25.04 -6.20 -25.70
N GLU A 82 -24.15 -6.48 -24.74
CA GLU A 82 -23.33 -5.46 -24.08
C GLU A 82 -22.09 -5.03 -24.89
N LEU A 83 -21.77 -5.74 -25.97
CA LEU A 83 -20.69 -5.35 -26.88
C LEU A 83 -20.87 -3.96 -27.48
N VAL A 84 -22.12 -3.48 -27.59
CA VAL A 84 -22.41 -2.10 -28.02
C VAL A 84 -21.78 -1.05 -27.09
N LEU A 85 -21.64 -1.37 -25.78
CA LEU A 85 -20.97 -0.48 -24.81
C LEU A 85 -19.47 -0.45 -25.06
N VAL A 86 -18.89 -1.61 -25.38
CA VAL A 86 -17.46 -1.72 -25.73
C VAL A 86 -17.17 -0.90 -26.98
N ASP A 87 -17.97 -1.07 -28.03
CA ASP A 87 -17.82 -0.35 -29.30
C ASP A 87 -17.92 1.17 -29.09
N GLY A 88 -18.87 1.62 -28.29
CA GLY A 88 -19.04 3.04 -27.95
C GLY A 88 -17.84 3.60 -27.18
N VAL A 89 -17.26 2.82 -26.26
CA VAL A 89 -16.06 3.25 -25.50
C VAL A 89 -14.84 3.30 -26.43
N VAL A 90 -14.65 2.33 -27.30
CA VAL A 90 -13.53 2.31 -28.26
C VAL A 90 -13.62 3.52 -29.20
N GLU A 91 -14.80 3.83 -29.72
CA GLU A 91 -15.03 5.02 -30.56
C GLU A 91 -14.63 6.30 -29.84
N ARG A 92 -15.14 6.50 -28.61
CA ARG A 92 -14.87 7.71 -27.81
C ARG A 92 -13.42 7.79 -27.36
N PHE A 93 -12.82 6.68 -27.00
CA PHE A 93 -11.38 6.61 -26.70
C PHE A 93 -10.56 7.04 -27.90
N SER A 94 -10.84 6.49 -29.09
CA SER A 94 -10.12 6.80 -30.32
C SER A 94 -10.22 8.28 -30.70
N LEU A 95 -11.42 8.86 -30.61
CA LEU A 95 -11.63 10.29 -30.83
C LEU A 95 -10.85 11.16 -29.82
N ALA A 96 -10.92 10.80 -28.54
CA ALA A 96 -10.26 11.55 -27.47
C ALA A 96 -8.74 11.46 -27.54
N ARG A 97 -8.18 10.48 -28.25
CA ARG A 97 -6.73 10.28 -28.45
C ARG A 97 -6.26 10.71 -29.84
N GLY A 98 -7.14 11.25 -30.66
CA GLY A 98 -6.80 11.70 -32.00
C GLY A 98 -6.27 10.60 -32.89
N LEU A 99 -6.79 9.35 -32.74
CA LEU A 99 -6.41 8.26 -33.62
C LEU A 99 -6.89 8.54 -35.05
N GLU A 100 -6.08 8.14 -36.02
CA GLU A 100 -6.51 8.15 -37.42
C GLU A 100 -7.75 7.25 -37.61
N PRO A 101 -8.72 7.61 -38.45
CA PRO A 101 -9.96 6.84 -38.63
C PRO A 101 -9.73 5.36 -38.93
N SER A 102 -8.71 5.03 -39.74
CA SER A 102 -8.33 3.64 -40.09
C SER A 102 -7.80 2.88 -38.88
N ASP A 103 -7.08 3.55 -37.96
CA ASP A 103 -6.53 2.96 -36.74
C ASP A 103 -7.66 2.73 -35.73
N ALA A 104 -8.58 3.68 -35.63
CA ALA A 104 -9.77 3.57 -34.79
C ALA A 104 -10.70 2.41 -35.23
N GLU A 105 -10.89 2.24 -36.53
CA GLU A 105 -11.67 1.13 -37.10
C GLU A 105 -11.01 -0.23 -36.81
N ARG A 106 -9.67 -0.33 -36.98
CA ARG A 106 -8.93 -1.56 -36.65
C ARG A 106 -9.02 -1.90 -35.19
N LEU A 107 -8.83 -0.90 -34.33
CA LEU A 107 -8.97 -1.06 -32.87
C LEU A 107 -10.37 -1.57 -32.51
N GLY A 108 -11.42 -0.97 -33.08
CA GLY A 108 -12.80 -1.40 -32.90
C GLY A 108 -13.02 -2.85 -33.27
N GLN A 109 -12.57 -3.27 -34.45
CA GLN A 109 -12.66 -4.66 -34.92
C GLN A 109 -11.97 -5.63 -33.98
N VAL A 110 -10.75 -5.29 -33.50
CA VAL A 110 -9.97 -6.14 -32.61
C VAL A 110 -10.68 -6.28 -31.27
N VAL A 111 -11.02 -5.18 -30.64
CA VAL A 111 -11.61 -5.21 -29.27
C VAL A 111 -12.96 -5.93 -29.28
N HIS A 112 -13.82 -5.63 -30.25
CA HIS A 112 -15.11 -6.29 -30.41
C HIS A 112 -14.95 -7.82 -30.57
N LYS A 113 -14.07 -8.25 -31.50
CA LYS A 113 -13.85 -9.68 -31.76
C LYS A 113 -13.28 -10.42 -30.55
N LEU A 114 -12.34 -9.82 -29.82
CA LEU A 114 -11.76 -10.41 -28.63
C LEU A 114 -12.80 -10.55 -27.51
N ALA A 115 -13.60 -9.50 -27.27
CA ALA A 115 -14.66 -9.53 -26.26
C ALA A 115 -15.75 -10.55 -26.62
N GLN A 116 -16.21 -10.56 -27.87
CA GLN A 116 -17.19 -11.53 -28.36
C GLN A 116 -16.69 -12.96 -28.18
N TRP A 117 -15.47 -13.24 -28.61
CA TRP A 117 -14.87 -14.56 -28.50
C TRP A 117 -14.78 -15.04 -27.05
N LEU A 118 -14.40 -14.16 -26.11
CA LEU A 118 -14.38 -14.50 -24.69
C LEU A 118 -15.77 -14.78 -24.14
N ILE A 119 -16.78 -13.97 -24.47
CA ILE A 119 -18.17 -14.20 -24.05
C ILE A 119 -18.65 -15.58 -24.51
N GLU A 120 -18.43 -15.92 -25.77
CA GLU A 120 -18.89 -17.18 -26.35
C GLU A 120 -18.17 -18.40 -25.77
N ARG A 121 -16.89 -18.27 -25.36
CA ARG A 121 -16.05 -19.38 -24.92
C ARG A 121 -15.95 -19.53 -23.40
N ALA A 122 -15.96 -18.43 -22.68
CA ALA A 122 -15.80 -18.43 -21.23
C ALA A 122 -17.15 -18.42 -20.48
N TYR A 123 -18.23 -18.00 -21.16
CA TYR A 123 -19.56 -17.89 -20.56
C TYR A 123 -20.67 -18.52 -21.41
N PRO A 124 -20.55 -19.80 -21.79
CA PRO A 124 -21.54 -20.43 -22.68
C PRO A 124 -22.91 -20.53 -21.99
N GLY A 125 -23.80 -19.55 -22.28
CA GLY A 125 -25.14 -19.50 -21.72
C GLY A 125 -25.23 -18.93 -20.29
N ASP A 126 -24.17 -18.36 -19.76
CA ASP A 126 -24.14 -17.65 -18.48
C ASP A 126 -24.18 -16.12 -18.68
N PRO A 127 -25.32 -15.45 -18.42
CA PRO A 127 -25.44 -13.99 -18.55
C PRO A 127 -24.93 -13.25 -17.32
N THR A 128 -24.52 -13.95 -16.26
CA THR A 128 -24.12 -13.35 -14.97
C THR A 128 -22.62 -13.09 -14.86
N GLY A 129 -21.86 -13.50 -15.87
CA GLY A 129 -20.43 -13.30 -15.92
C GLY A 129 -20.04 -11.83 -16.13
N GLU A 130 -18.78 -11.53 -15.88
CA GLU A 130 -18.20 -10.19 -15.97
C GLU A 130 -16.91 -10.23 -16.80
N LEU A 131 -16.76 -9.24 -17.68
CA LEU A 131 -15.52 -8.97 -18.41
C LEU A 131 -15.04 -7.58 -18.09
N VAL A 132 -13.73 -7.42 -17.89
CA VAL A 132 -13.10 -6.11 -17.70
C VAL A 132 -12.27 -5.78 -18.92
N VAL A 133 -12.69 -4.79 -19.69
CA VAL A 133 -12.01 -4.32 -20.91
C VAL A 133 -11.20 -3.07 -20.58
N GLN A 134 -9.93 -3.09 -20.92
CA GLN A 134 -9.01 -1.97 -20.74
C GLN A 134 -8.34 -1.62 -22.06
N LEU A 135 -8.29 -0.34 -22.39
CA LEU A 135 -7.53 0.23 -23.49
C LEU A 135 -6.48 1.18 -22.95
N GLU A 136 -5.27 1.08 -23.45
CA GLU A 136 -4.15 1.93 -23.06
C GLU A 136 -3.33 2.34 -24.28
N LEU A 137 -3.18 3.65 -24.50
CA LEU A 137 -2.32 4.19 -25.53
C LEU A 137 -0.88 4.25 -25.02
N ALA A 138 0.01 3.51 -25.63
CA ALA A 138 1.45 3.49 -25.41
C ALA A 138 2.16 3.91 -26.72
N GLU A 139 3.48 4.05 -26.68
CA GLU A 139 4.30 4.51 -27.79
C GLU A 139 3.94 3.84 -29.14
N GLY A 140 3.16 4.53 -29.97
CA GLY A 140 2.79 4.09 -31.31
C GLY A 140 1.78 2.94 -31.39
N SER A 141 1.17 2.51 -30.29
CA SER A 141 0.16 1.45 -30.27
C SER A 141 -0.88 1.63 -29.20
N VAL A 142 -2.07 1.05 -29.40
CA VAL A 142 -3.07 0.88 -28.34
C VAL A 142 -3.07 -0.58 -27.91
N ARG A 143 -2.81 -0.82 -26.63
CA ARG A 143 -2.98 -2.13 -26.01
C ARG A 143 -4.41 -2.30 -25.53
N CYS A 144 -5.05 -3.36 -25.98
CA CYS A 144 -6.30 -3.87 -25.45
C CYS A 144 -6.00 -5.02 -24.51
N THR A 145 -6.59 -5.01 -23.33
CA THR A 145 -6.53 -6.10 -22.34
C THR A 145 -7.94 -6.42 -21.90
N ILE A 146 -8.33 -7.70 -21.94
CA ILE A 146 -9.63 -8.16 -21.43
C ILE A 146 -9.38 -9.21 -20.37
N GLU A 147 -9.88 -8.98 -19.18
CA GLU A 147 -9.82 -9.91 -18.04
C GLU A 147 -11.20 -10.51 -17.82
N ASP A 148 -11.26 -11.80 -17.53
CA ASP A 148 -12.49 -12.55 -17.26
C ASP A 148 -12.27 -13.69 -16.28
N TRP A 149 -13.35 -14.15 -15.61
CA TRP A 149 -13.36 -15.21 -14.60
C TRP A 149 -14.29 -16.37 -14.98
N GLY A 150 -14.66 -16.47 -16.23
CA GLY A 150 -15.50 -17.55 -16.75
C GLY A 150 -14.78 -18.89 -16.87
N GLU A 151 -15.43 -19.85 -17.51
CA GLU A 151 -14.88 -21.20 -17.68
C GLU A 151 -13.46 -21.19 -18.27
N PRO A 152 -12.58 -22.11 -17.84
CA PRO A 152 -11.26 -22.26 -18.43
C PRO A 152 -11.35 -22.54 -19.92
N ILE A 153 -10.71 -21.75 -20.74
CA ILE A 153 -10.64 -21.98 -22.17
C ILE A 153 -9.55 -23.02 -22.40
N THR A 154 -9.99 -24.24 -22.73
CA THR A 154 -9.08 -25.34 -22.96
C THR A 154 -8.48 -25.31 -24.37
N ALA A 155 -7.17 -25.34 -24.36
CA ALA A 155 -6.26 -25.77 -25.41
C ALA A 155 -6.39 -25.13 -26.81
N PHE A 156 -5.45 -24.28 -27.03
CA PHE A 156 -5.00 -23.92 -28.37
C PHE A 156 -4.05 -25.01 -28.86
N GLY A 157 -4.23 -25.45 -30.08
CA GLY A 157 -3.31 -26.41 -30.68
C GLY A 157 -1.93 -25.80 -30.83
N GLY A 158 -1.04 -26.03 -29.89
CA GLY A 158 0.34 -25.61 -30.03
C GLY A 158 1.07 -25.12 -28.75
N GLY A 159 0.44 -25.11 -27.58
CA GLY A 159 1.09 -24.69 -26.34
C GLY A 159 0.26 -23.71 -25.51
N LEU A 160 0.73 -23.39 -24.32
CA LEU A 160 0.06 -22.47 -23.38
C LEU A 160 -0.01 -20.99 -23.87
N ASP A 161 0.74 -20.65 -24.91
CA ASP A 161 0.93 -19.28 -25.43
C ASP A 161 0.60 -19.12 -26.92
N GLY A 162 -0.32 -19.90 -27.49
CA GLY A 162 -0.68 -19.83 -28.91
C GLY A 162 -1.92 -18.96 -29.19
N THR A 163 -1.99 -18.35 -30.38
CA THR A 163 -3.22 -17.68 -30.86
C THR A 163 -4.31 -18.70 -31.18
N PRO A 164 -5.54 -18.52 -30.67
CA PRO A 164 -6.67 -19.37 -31.06
C PRO A 164 -6.91 -19.33 -32.56
N PRO A 165 -7.21 -20.48 -33.23
CA PRO A 165 -7.51 -20.50 -34.66
C PRO A 165 -8.63 -19.53 -35.05
N GLU A 166 -9.62 -19.33 -34.20
CA GLU A 166 -10.75 -18.41 -34.40
C GLU A 166 -10.34 -16.93 -34.37
N LEU A 167 -9.17 -16.62 -33.79
CA LEU A 167 -8.60 -15.28 -33.71
C LEU A 167 -7.43 -15.09 -34.69
N ALA A 168 -7.08 -16.10 -35.50
CA ALA A 168 -5.94 -16.04 -36.42
C ALA A 168 -6.03 -14.87 -37.41
N GLU A 169 -7.24 -14.45 -37.79
CA GLU A 169 -7.44 -13.30 -38.67
C GLU A 169 -6.97 -11.98 -38.05
N LEU A 170 -6.90 -11.91 -36.72
CA LEU A 170 -6.42 -10.73 -36.00
C LEU A 170 -4.89 -10.62 -35.98
N GLU A 171 -4.14 -11.71 -36.22
CA GLU A 171 -2.67 -11.69 -36.25
C GLU A 171 -2.11 -10.73 -37.29
N ALA A 172 -2.86 -10.48 -38.37
CA ALA A 172 -2.45 -9.56 -39.44
C ALA A 172 -2.56 -8.07 -39.04
N ILE A 173 -3.36 -7.75 -38.01
CA ILE A 173 -3.67 -6.38 -37.60
C ILE A 173 -3.34 -6.11 -36.15
N THR A 174 -2.79 -7.09 -35.42
CA THR A 174 -2.39 -6.97 -34.02
C THR A 174 -0.96 -7.46 -33.82
N HIS A 175 -0.36 -6.98 -32.74
CA HIS A 175 0.88 -7.52 -32.22
C HIS A 175 0.60 -8.06 -30.80
N ASP A 176 1.41 -9.02 -30.36
CA ASP A 176 1.39 -9.54 -28.99
C ASP A 176 0.00 -10.05 -28.56
N LEU A 177 -0.74 -10.70 -29.51
CA LEU A 177 -2.00 -11.37 -29.18
C LEU A 177 -1.71 -12.59 -28.29
N ARG A 178 -2.16 -12.53 -27.03
CA ARG A 178 -1.81 -13.50 -26.01
C ARG A 178 -2.96 -13.75 -25.05
N LEU A 179 -3.21 -15.03 -24.74
CA LEU A 179 -4.09 -15.46 -23.67
C LEU A 179 -3.26 -16.06 -22.53
N VAL A 180 -3.41 -15.53 -21.32
CA VAL A 180 -2.73 -16.02 -20.11
C VAL A 180 -3.76 -16.45 -19.09
N ASN A 181 -3.62 -17.66 -18.55
CA ASN A 181 -4.41 -18.14 -17.43
C ASN A 181 -3.72 -17.78 -16.12
N LEU A 182 -4.38 -16.98 -15.29
CA LEU A 182 -3.89 -16.47 -14.01
C LEU A 182 -4.42 -17.28 -12.81
N GLY A 183 -4.97 -18.49 -13.06
CA GLY A 183 -5.56 -19.34 -12.03
C GLY A 183 -6.78 -18.68 -11.38
N ARG A 184 -6.77 -18.53 -10.06
CA ARG A 184 -7.88 -17.89 -9.32
C ARG A 184 -8.12 -16.42 -9.67
N GLU A 185 -7.15 -15.77 -10.29
CA GLU A 185 -7.28 -14.38 -10.73
C GLU A 185 -7.90 -14.26 -12.15
N GLY A 186 -8.42 -15.36 -12.68
CA GLY A 186 -9.09 -15.38 -13.96
C GLY A 186 -8.16 -15.61 -15.14
N LYS A 187 -8.54 -15.07 -16.30
CA LYS A 187 -7.77 -15.12 -17.54
C LYS A 187 -7.57 -13.71 -18.09
N ARG A 188 -6.50 -13.51 -18.82
CA ARG A 188 -6.18 -12.24 -19.49
C ARG A 188 -5.91 -12.49 -20.96
N LEU A 189 -6.72 -11.88 -21.81
CA LEU A 189 -6.53 -11.83 -23.25
C LEU A 189 -6.03 -10.44 -23.62
N SER A 190 -4.88 -10.33 -24.26
CA SER A 190 -4.29 -9.04 -24.63
C SER A 190 -3.86 -9.02 -26.10
N ALA A 191 -3.96 -7.85 -26.73
CA ALA A 191 -3.46 -7.57 -28.06
C ALA A 191 -3.03 -6.10 -28.14
N ALA A 192 -2.07 -5.80 -28.99
CA ALA A 192 -1.67 -4.43 -29.33
C ALA A 192 -1.98 -4.13 -30.79
N VAL A 193 -2.58 -2.96 -31.05
CA VAL A 193 -2.91 -2.46 -32.39
C VAL A 193 -2.01 -1.25 -32.67
N GLU A 194 -1.25 -1.26 -33.76
CA GLU A 194 -0.52 -0.07 -34.20
C GLU A 194 -1.50 1.08 -34.44
N ALA A 195 -1.26 2.17 -33.76
CA ALA A 195 -2.09 3.35 -33.88
C ALA A 195 -1.23 4.62 -33.66
N LYS A 196 -1.33 5.52 -34.63
CA LYS A 196 -0.68 6.83 -34.53
C LYS A 196 -1.65 7.78 -33.82
N GLY A 197 -1.57 7.77 -32.51
CA GLY A 197 -2.28 8.73 -31.66
C GLY A 197 -1.31 9.79 -31.16
N VAL A 198 -1.84 10.94 -30.76
CA VAL A 198 -1.09 11.95 -30.03
C VAL A 198 -1.02 11.50 -28.58
N VAL A 199 0.09 10.86 -28.18
CA VAL A 199 0.53 10.91 -26.77
C VAL A 199 1.31 12.22 -26.67
N PRO A 200 0.83 13.20 -25.93
CA PRO A 200 1.67 14.34 -25.65
C PRO A 200 2.80 13.83 -24.74
N GLU A 201 3.99 13.56 -25.28
CA GLU A 201 5.24 13.35 -24.52
C GLU A 201 5.39 14.41 -23.42
N GLU A 202 4.93 15.59 -23.71
CA GLU A 202 4.85 16.76 -22.86
C GLU A 202 3.95 16.56 -21.62
N LEU A 203 2.89 15.73 -21.70
CA LEU A 203 2.04 15.41 -20.56
C LEU A 203 2.71 14.42 -19.58
N VAL A 204 3.51 13.48 -20.07
CA VAL A 204 4.30 12.57 -19.23
C VAL A 204 5.43 13.32 -18.56
N ALA A 205 6.16 14.15 -19.31
CA ALA A 205 7.22 15.02 -18.78
C ALA A 205 6.66 16.05 -17.78
N PHE A 206 5.47 16.58 -18.02
CA PHE A 206 4.80 17.51 -17.11
C PHE A 206 4.35 16.84 -15.81
N ALA A 207 3.84 15.61 -15.86
CA ALA A 207 3.47 14.84 -14.67
C ALA A 207 4.69 14.48 -13.80
N GLN A 208 5.83 14.13 -14.41
CA GLN A 208 7.10 13.94 -13.72
C GLN A 208 7.65 15.25 -13.14
N PHE A 209 7.60 16.33 -13.90
CA PHE A 209 8.03 17.64 -13.45
C PHE A 209 7.17 18.22 -12.32
N ALA A 210 5.85 17.99 -12.34
CA ALA A 210 4.96 18.41 -11.25
C ALA A 210 5.21 17.64 -9.94
N ARG A 211 5.77 16.42 -10.01
CA ARG A 211 6.26 15.69 -8.83
C ARG A 211 7.58 16.21 -8.29
N GLU A 212 8.44 16.78 -9.15
CA GLU A 212 9.80 17.22 -8.79
C GLU A 212 9.91 18.72 -8.44
N SER A 213 8.97 19.57 -8.88
CA SER A 213 9.09 21.03 -8.80
C SER A 213 8.27 21.71 -7.71
N GLY A 214 8.14 21.09 -6.55
CA GLY A 214 7.48 21.70 -5.38
C GLY A 214 8.45 22.44 -4.46
N GLU A 215 9.26 23.40 -4.94
CA GLU A 215 9.87 24.38 -4.06
C GLU A 215 8.79 25.36 -3.61
N SER A 216 8.27 25.14 -2.41
CA SER A 216 7.38 26.10 -1.74
C SER A 216 8.25 27.22 -1.12
N GLU A 217 7.85 28.46 -1.27
CA GLU A 217 8.42 29.60 -0.53
C GLU A 217 8.02 29.58 0.96
N ALA A 218 7.29 28.56 1.40
CA ALA A 218 6.84 28.41 2.78
C ALA A 218 8.03 28.15 3.73
N THR A 219 7.97 28.77 4.90
CA THR A 219 8.94 28.58 5.98
C THR A 219 8.35 27.69 7.07
N ALA A 220 9.21 27.03 7.83
CA ALA A 220 8.81 26.16 8.94
C ALA A 220 7.92 26.87 9.98
N ASP A 221 8.12 28.17 10.22
CA ASP A 221 7.39 28.98 11.19
C ASP A 221 5.93 29.24 10.79
N GLN A 222 5.58 29.07 9.52
CA GLN A 222 4.20 29.23 9.03
C GLN A 222 3.35 27.96 9.19
N VAL A 223 3.96 26.85 9.56
CA VAL A 223 3.27 25.59 9.77
C VAL A 223 2.75 25.50 11.20
N GLU A 224 1.46 25.30 11.36
CA GLU A 224 0.82 25.03 12.64
C GLU A 224 0.69 23.53 12.86
N ILE A 225 1.00 23.05 14.08
CA ILE A 225 0.81 21.64 14.47
C ILE A 225 -0.28 21.59 15.54
N HIS A 226 -1.31 20.79 15.31
CA HIS A 226 -2.37 20.59 16.32
C HIS A 226 -2.99 19.19 16.18
N ASP A 227 -3.73 18.79 17.21
CA ASP A 227 -4.51 17.56 17.18
C ASP A 227 -5.59 17.66 16.11
N THR A 228 -5.80 16.61 15.34
CA THR A 228 -6.76 16.57 14.25
C THR A 228 -8.17 16.89 14.76
N LYS A 229 -8.79 17.91 14.22
CA LYS A 229 -10.20 18.22 14.45
C LYS A 229 -11.04 17.41 13.46
N LEU A 230 -12.32 17.19 13.78
CA LEU A 230 -13.23 16.48 12.86
C LEU A 230 -13.31 17.16 11.48
N SER A 231 -13.15 18.50 11.45
CA SER A 231 -13.08 19.26 10.19
C SER A 231 -11.87 18.96 9.30
N ASP A 232 -10.79 18.37 9.86
CA ASP A 232 -9.55 18.12 9.17
C ASP A 232 -9.50 16.69 8.58
N VAL A 233 -10.38 15.80 9.03
CA VAL A 233 -10.33 14.37 8.71
C VAL A 233 -10.40 14.08 7.22
N GLU A 234 -11.30 14.78 6.49
CA GLU A 234 -11.35 14.64 5.03
C GLU A 234 -10.04 15.08 4.36
N ALA A 235 -9.37 16.09 4.91
CA ALA A 235 -8.10 16.58 4.38
C ALA A 235 -6.97 15.58 4.64
N VAL A 236 -6.99 14.87 5.78
CA VAL A 236 -6.07 13.75 6.07
C VAL A 236 -6.22 12.65 5.03
N SER A 237 -7.44 12.20 4.76
CA SER A 237 -7.71 11.18 3.73
C SER A 237 -7.22 11.62 2.34
N ARG A 238 -7.44 12.89 1.98
CA ARG A 238 -6.93 13.47 0.72
C ARG A 238 -5.41 13.55 0.69
N LEU A 239 -4.76 13.90 1.79
CA LEU A 239 -3.31 13.96 1.88
C LEU A 239 -2.67 12.59 1.68
N LEU A 240 -3.22 11.53 2.29
CA LEU A 240 -2.79 10.14 2.07
C LEU A 240 -2.98 9.74 0.60
N TYR A 241 -4.13 10.03 0.02
CA TYR A 241 -4.38 9.75 -1.39
C TYR A 241 -3.42 10.50 -2.33
N THR A 242 -3.09 11.75 -2.04
CA THR A 242 -2.13 12.54 -2.83
C THR A 242 -0.73 11.92 -2.84
N ASN A 243 -0.32 11.26 -1.72
CA ASN A 243 1.00 10.68 -1.60
C ASN A 243 1.08 9.22 -2.10
N TYR A 244 0.02 8.44 -1.90
CA TYR A 244 0.04 6.98 -2.06
C TYR A 244 -1.01 6.44 -3.04
N GLY A 245 -1.86 7.31 -3.62
CA GLY A 245 -3.05 6.84 -4.32
C GLY A 245 -3.95 6.02 -3.37
N LEU A 246 -4.41 4.85 -3.80
CA LEU A 246 -5.15 3.89 -2.96
C LEU A 246 -4.25 2.78 -2.39
N GLY A 247 -2.94 2.88 -2.57
CA GLY A 247 -1.97 1.86 -2.15
C GLY A 247 -1.48 1.97 -0.70
N TYR A 248 -2.07 2.84 0.12
CA TYR A 248 -1.66 2.95 1.52
C TYR A 248 -2.06 1.71 2.33
N GLY A 249 -1.15 1.20 3.15
CA GLY A 249 -1.32 -0.06 3.88
C GLY A 249 -2.43 -0.11 4.94
N HIS A 250 -3.05 1.04 5.25
CA HIS A 250 -4.20 1.15 6.16
C HIS A 250 -5.40 1.76 5.42
N PRO A 251 -6.18 0.96 4.67
CA PRO A 251 -7.24 1.45 3.78
C PRO A 251 -8.38 2.18 4.50
N ASN A 252 -8.57 1.92 5.80
CA ASN A 252 -9.60 2.59 6.60
C ASN A 252 -9.37 4.09 6.71
N PHE A 253 -8.13 4.57 6.57
CA PHE A 253 -7.83 6.01 6.53
C PHE A 253 -8.37 6.75 5.29
N TYR A 254 -8.83 6.03 4.27
CA TYR A 254 -9.59 6.61 3.17
C TYR A 254 -11.08 6.78 3.47
N GLN A 255 -11.53 6.39 4.67
CA GLN A 255 -12.91 6.49 5.15
C GLN A 255 -12.98 7.53 6.27
N PRO A 256 -13.28 8.82 6.00
CA PRO A 256 -13.29 9.87 7.01
C PRO A 256 -14.12 9.52 8.25
N ARG A 257 -15.30 8.90 8.07
CA ARG A 257 -16.16 8.50 9.19
C ARG A 257 -15.55 7.44 10.12
N TRP A 258 -14.71 6.56 9.57
CA TRP A 258 -13.98 5.59 10.39
C TRP A 258 -12.91 6.32 11.22
N VAL A 259 -12.18 7.24 10.61
CA VAL A 259 -11.16 8.06 11.30
C VAL A 259 -11.81 8.89 12.41
N GLU A 260 -12.94 9.52 12.15
CA GLU A 260 -13.73 10.26 13.15
C GLU A 260 -14.10 9.36 14.34
N ALA A 261 -14.67 8.18 14.06
CA ALA A 261 -15.09 7.24 15.09
C ALA A 261 -13.91 6.74 15.95
N GLU A 262 -12.73 6.51 15.37
CA GLU A 262 -11.53 6.09 16.10
C GLU A 262 -10.97 7.22 16.97
N ILE A 263 -11.00 8.45 16.48
CA ILE A 263 -10.62 9.64 17.27
C ILE A 263 -11.60 9.83 18.45
N GLU A 264 -12.91 9.78 18.21
CA GLU A 264 -13.94 9.92 19.26
C GLU A 264 -13.88 8.81 20.29
N ALA A 265 -13.52 7.60 19.88
CA ALA A 265 -13.33 6.45 20.78
C ALA A 265 -12.01 6.50 21.56
N GLY A 266 -11.12 7.47 21.27
CA GLY A 266 -9.82 7.59 21.90
C GLY A 266 -8.80 6.51 21.50
N ARG A 267 -9.08 5.73 20.45
CA ARG A 267 -8.15 4.73 19.93
C ARG A 267 -7.17 5.29 18.90
N LEU A 268 -7.48 6.44 18.31
CA LEU A 268 -6.62 7.14 17.35
C LEU A 268 -6.31 8.55 17.85
N HIS A 269 -5.06 8.82 18.20
CA HIS A 269 -4.56 10.15 18.47
C HIS A 269 -3.88 10.69 17.22
N SER A 270 -4.63 11.42 16.44
CA SER A 270 -4.22 11.97 15.15
C SER A 270 -3.74 13.42 15.29
N THR A 271 -2.65 13.76 14.61
CA THR A 271 -2.02 15.08 14.62
C THR A 271 -1.79 15.55 13.19
N VAL A 272 -2.11 16.81 12.92
CA VAL A 272 -1.94 17.44 11.61
C VAL A 272 -0.98 18.62 11.63
N ALA A 273 -0.34 18.82 10.51
CA ALA A 273 0.39 20.04 10.17
C ALA A 273 -0.44 20.84 9.16
N VAL A 274 -0.72 22.09 9.48
CA VAL A 274 -1.55 22.98 8.67
C VAL A 274 -0.72 24.17 8.21
N LEU A 275 -0.79 24.47 6.92
CA LEU A 275 -0.16 25.64 6.30
C LEU A 275 -1.19 26.38 5.47
N ALA A 276 -1.39 27.67 5.76
CA ALA A 276 -2.38 28.51 5.08
C ALA A 276 -3.80 27.92 5.02
N GLY A 277 -4.19 27.16 6.06
CA GLY A 277 -5.50 26.49 6.16
C GLY A 277 -5.60 25.15 5.42
N GLU A 278 -4.52 24.63 4.85
CA GLU A 278 -4.45 23.33 4.19
C GLU A 278 -3.67 22.33 5.05
N VAL A 279 -4.16 21.08 5.18
CA VAL A 279 -3.43 20.00 5.85
C VAL A 279 -2.32 19.52 4.93
N VAL A 280 -1.07 19.72 5.37
CA VAL A 280 0.16 19.41 4.62
C VAL A 280 0.99 18.30 5.23
N GLY A 281 0.63 17.85 6.43
CA GLY A 281 1.28 16.73 7.12
C GLY A 281 0.34 16.06 8.11
N HIS A 282 0.60 14.79 8.37
CA HIS A 282 -0.15 13.99 9.32
C HIS A 282 0.77 12.96 9.97
N HIS A 283 0.51 12.67 11.24
CA HIS A 283 1.09 11.56 11.99
C HIS A 283 0.10 11.11 13.07
N ALA A 284 0.11 9.83 13.41
CA ALA A 284 -0.82 9.30 14.38
C ALA A 284 -0.17 8.32 15.36
N LEU A 285 -0.81 8.20 16.53
CA LEU A 285 -0.66 7.15 17.52
C LEU A 285 -1.96 6.34 17.55
N VAL A 286 -1.87 5.05 17.33
CA VAL A 286 -2.99 4.11 17.44
C VAL A 286 -2.85 3.35 18.75
N LEU A 287 -3.90 3.36 19.56
CA LEU A 287 -4.01 2.67 20.85
C LEU A 287 -5.17 1.67 20.77
N GLU A 288 -4.88 0.44 20.34
CA GLU A 288 -5.95 -0.54 20.16
C GLU A 288 -6.55 -0.98 21.50
N LYS A 289 -5.71 -1.22 22.49
CA LYS A 289 -6.12 -1.67 23.83
C LYS A 289 -5.32 -0.95 24.92
N SER A 290 -5.95 -0.78 26.07
CA SER A 290 -5.29 -0.21 27.25
C SER A 290 -4.17 -1.12 27.75
N GLY A 291 -3.02 -0.54 28.07
CA GLY A 291 -1.84 -1.25 28.58
C GLY A 291 -0.97 -1.90 27.50
N GLU A 292 -1.35 -1.82 26.22
CA GLU A 292 -0.52 -2.28 25.11
C GLU A 292 0.35 -1.14 24.56
N ALA A 293 1.42 -1.51 23.83
CA ALA A 293 2.25 -0.53 23.13
C ALA A 293 1.44 0.18 22.03
N GLY A 294 1.63 1.48 21.90
CA GLY A 294 0.97 2.26 20.85
C GLY A 294 1.69 2.19 19.51
N GLU A 295 0.97 1.95 18.42
CA GLU A 295 1.55 2.04 17.07
C GLU A 295 1.68 3.51 16.65
N THR A 296 2.90 3.95 16.36
CA THR A 296 3.15 5.26 15.75
C THR A 296 3.31 5.09 14.25
N GLY A 297 2.57 5.86 13.49
CA GLY A 297 2.60 5.72 12.04
C GLY A 297 1.65 6.65 11.32
N ILE A 298 1.17 6.20 10.20
CA ILE A 298 0.31 6.98 9.29
C ILE A 298 0.98 8.33 9.00
N ALA A 299 2.31 8.26 8.85
CA ALA A 299 3.19 9.41 8.70
C ALA A 299 3.22 9.85 7.23
N VAL A 300 2.78 11.06 6.98
CA VAL A 300 2.77 11.62 5.64
C VAL A 300 3.05 13.13 5.67
N VAL A 301 3.90 13.59 4.77
CA VAL A 301 4.11 15.02 4.50
C VAL A 301 3.97 15.23 3.01
N HIS A 302 3.15 16.20 2.63
CA HIS A 302 2.93 16.58 1.24
C HIS A 302 4.29 16.86 0.55
N PRO A 303 4.56 16.32 -0.64
CA PRO A 303 5.86 16.40 -1.29
C PRO A 303 6.41 17.81 -1.43
N ALA A 304 5.55 18.80 -1.71
CA ALA A 304 5.93 20.21 -1.86
C ALA A 304 6.45 20.88 -0.57
N TYR A 305 6.22 20.26 0.60
CA TYR A 305 6.57 20.83 1.91
C TYR A 305 7.56 19.96 2.69
N ARG A 306 8.19 19.00 2.01
CA ARG A 306 9.29 18.22 2.58
C ARG A 306 10.51 19.10 2.83
N GLY A 307 11.33 18.73 3.81
CA GLY A 307 12.52 19.52 4.18
C GLY A 307 12.26 20.65 5.19
N LEU A 308 10.99 20.99 5.49
CA LEU A 308 10.61 22.02 6.48
C LEU A 308 10.58 21.53 7.93
N GLY A 309 11.05 20.31 8.22
CA GLY A 309 11.03 19.75 9.58
C GLY A 309 9.63 19.36 10.08
N ILE A 310 8.59 19.38 9.24
CA ILE A 310 7.19 19.11 9.60
C ILE A 310 7.06 17.75 10.29
N PHE A 311 7.68 16.71 9.72
CA PHE A 311 7.59 15.36 10.27
C PHE A 311 8.14 15.29 11.71
N ASN A 312 9.26 15.95 12.00
CA ASN A 312 9.82 15.94 13.36
C ASN A 312 8.87 16.56 14.39
N ARG A 313 8.24 17.67 14.05
CA ARG A 313 7.27 18.36 14.91
C ARG A 313 6.00 17.53 15.13
N LEU A 314 5.52 16.86 14.10
CA LEU A 314 4.39 15.93 14.19
C LEU A 314 4.74 14.74 15.10
N PHE A 315 5.92 14.17 14.91
CA PHE A 315 6.43 13.06 15.71
C PHE A 315 6.56 13.46 17.19
N GLU A 316 7.19 14.59 17.51
CA GLU A 316 7.31 15.10 18.88
C GLU A 316 5.94 15.21 19.55
N ARG A 317 4.95 15.78 18.84
CA ARG A 317 3.58 15.89 19.35
C ARG A 317 2.94 14.52 19.60
N THR A 318 3.17 13.54 18.73
CA THR A 318 2.67 12.17 18.90
C THR A 318 3.28 11.51 20.14
N ILE A 319 4.58 11.67 20.38
CA ILE A 319 5.24 11.13 21.59
C ILE A 319 4.75 11.83 22.87
N GLU A 320 4.49 13.14 22.84
CA GLU A 320 3.84 13.84 23.97
C GLU A 320 2.48 13.21 24.30
N ARG A 321 1.70 12.84 23.26
CA ARG A 321 0.41 12.17 23.43
C ARG A 321 0.54 10.77 24.01
N ALA A 322 1.52 9.99 23.53
CA ALA A 322 1.78 8.65 24.07
C ALA A 322 2.13 8.71 25.56
N ARG A 323 2.99 9.66 25.96
CA ARG A 323 3.32 9.88 27.38
C ARG A 323 2.12 10.33 28.22
N ALA A 324 1.27 11.22 27.66
CA ALA A 324 0.05 11.66 28.34
C ALA A 324 -1.01 10.56 28.47
N ALA A 325 -0.97 9.55 27.60
CA ALA A 325 -1.80 8.35 27.67
C ALA A 325 -1.18 7.25 28.54
N GLU A 326 -0.05 7.52 29.21
CA GLU A 326 0.68 6.57 30.08
C GLU A 326 1.06 5.26 29.37
N VAL A 327 1.38 5.35 28.07
CA VAL A 327 1.84 4.21 27.26
C VAL A 327 3.30 3.91 27.60
N GLU A 328 3.62 2.67 27.94
CA GLU A 328 4.96 2.25 28.35
C GLU A 328 5.95 2.18 27.18
N ALA A 329 5.46 1.88 25.98
CA ALA A 329 6.25 1.85 24.77
C ALA A 329 5.42 2.25 23.55
N VAL A 330 6.08 2.80 22.54
CA VAL A 330 5.50 2.94 21.21
C VAL A 330 6.30 2.12 20.21
N TYR A 331 5.62 1.62 19.18
CA TYR A 331 6.27 0.87 18.12
C TYR A 331 5.96 1.44 16.73
N ALA A 332 6.81 1.08 15.80
CA ALA A 332 6.60 1.33 14.38
C ALA A 332 7.00 0.10 13.56
N ARG A 333 6.61 0.08 12.28
CA ARG A 333 6.93 -0.99 11.33
C ARG A 333 7.72 -0.42 10.17
N ALA A 334 9.05 -0.54 10.24
CA ALA A 334 9.92 -0.10 9.17
C ALA A 334 9.93 -1.13 8.03
N VAL A 335 9.61 -0.67 6.81
CA VAL A 335 9.71 -1.53 5.63
C VAL A 335 11.17 -1.92 5.36
N THR A 336 11.37 -3.12 4.80
CA THR A 336 12.71 -3.62 4.47
C THR A 336 13.08 -3.52 2.99
N ALA A 337 12.22 -2.91 2.16
CA ALA A 337 12.53 -2.65 0.75
C ALA A 337 13.62 -1.57 0.57
N HIS A 338 13.81 -0.71 1.57
CA HIS A 338 14.81 0.36 1.57
C HIS A 338 15.12 0.80 3.01
N PRO A 339 16.28 1.47 3.28
CA PRO A 339 16.69 1.81 4.64
C PRO A 339 16.10 3.13 5.17
N TYR A 340 15.28 3.86 4.40
CA TYR A 340 14.91 5.23 4.77
C TYR A 340 14.05 5.32 6.03
N SER A 341 13.03 4.47 6.18
CA SER A 341 12.19 4.40 7.38
C SER A 341 13.00 3.94 8.59
N GLN A 342 13.86 2.94 8.43
CA GLN A 342 14.75 2.43 9.48
C GLN A 342 15.65 3.54 10.05
N ARG A 343 16.33 4.29 9.18
CA ARG A 343 17.15 5.45 9.58
C ARG A 343 16.34 6.55 10.26
N ALA A 344 15.14 6.81 9.74
CA ALA A 344 14.26 7.80 10.31
C ALA A 344 13.80 7.43 11.73
N GLU A 345 13.46 6.18 11.97
CA GLU A 345 13.10 5.64 13.28
C GLU A 345 14.31 5.59 14.24
N HIS A 346 15.46 5.08 13.77
CA HIS A 346 16.71 5.07 14.53
C HIS A 346 17.13 6.45 15.04
N SER A 347 17.02 7.48 14.18
CA SER A 347 17.35 8.86 14.53
C SER A 347 16.44 9.44 15.63
N ARG A 348 15.31 8.78 15.92
CA ARG A 348 14.31 9.15 16.94
C ARG A 348 14.34 8.26 18.17
N GLY A 349 15.33 7.37 18.25
CA GLY A 349 15.52 6.49 19.39
C GLY A 349 14.81 5.14 19.30
N TYR A 350 14.09 4.85 18.20
CA TYR A 350 13.57 3.50 17.99
C TYR A 350 14.72 2.51 17.78
N ARG A 351 14.50 1.29 18.24
CA ARG A 351 15.43 0.17 18.05
C ARG A 351 14.63 -1.05 17.60
N GLU A 352 15.24 -1.84 16.74
CA GLU A 352 14.65 -3.07 16.22
C GLU A 352 14.56 -4.15 17.32
N SER A 353 13.50 -4.93 17.30
CA SER A 353 13.31 -6.05 18.22
C SER A 353 12.86 -7.33 17.53
N ALA A 354 12.20 -7.22 16.35
CA ALA A 354 11.76 -8.36 15.57
C ALA A 354 11.84 -8.08 14.05
N LEU A 355 12.05 -9.14 13.27
CA LEU A 355 11.96 -9.10 11.81
C LEU A 355 10.79 -9.98 11.37
N MET A 356 9.72 -9.33 10.97
CA MET A 356 8.45 -9.94 10.60
C MET A 356 8.44 -10.25 9.09
N LEU A 357 8.74 -11.49 8.73
CA LEU A 357 8.72 -11.93 7.33
C LEU A 357 7.29 -11.99 6.80
N GLY A 358 7.06 -11.48 5.59
CA GLY A 358 5.73 -11.50 4.96
C GLY A 358 4.67 -10.62 5.63
N SER A 359 5.02 -9.73 6.55
CA SER A 359 4.09 -8.86 7.27
C SER A 359 3.43 -7.80 6.41
N VAL A 360 4.10 -7.38 5.33
CA VAL A 360 3.56 -6.44 4.35
C VAL A 360 2.80 -7.24 3.30
N PRO A 361 1.48 -7.03 3.14
CA PRO A 361 0.67 -7.79 2.18
C PRO A 361 1.15 -7.62 0.74
N GLN A 362 0.75 -8.56 -0.11
CA GLN A 362 0.90 -8.43 -1.56
C GLN A 362 0.33 -7.10 -2.05
N GLY A 363 1.06 -6.43 -2.92
CA GLY A 363 0.65 -5.21 -3.59
C GLY A 363 0.62 -5.38 -5.10
N LYS A 364 0.64 -4.27 -5.80
CA LYS A 364 0.89 -4.22 -7.24
C LYS A 364 2.02 -3.23 -7.50
N ASP A 365 2.92 -3.60 -8.39
CA ASP A 365 3.97 -2.70 -8.85
C ASP A 365 3.40 -1.59 -9.78
N GLU A 366 4.27 -0.72 -10.28
CA GLU A 366 3.89 0.37 -11.19
C GLU A 366 3.26 -0.14 -12.50
N SER A 367 3.56 -1.37 -12.89
CA SER A 367 2.98 -2.03 -14.07
C SER A 367 1.65 -2.74 -13.77
N GLY A 368 1.21 -2.74 -12.49
CA GLY A 368 0.01 -3.44 -12.02
C GLY A 368 0.20 -4.94 -11.81
N GLN A 369 1.45 -5.45 -11.87
CA GLN A 369 1.73 -6.84 -11.56
C GLN A 369 1.73 -7.08 -10.05
N PRO A 370 1.25 -8.24 -9.57
CA PRO A 370 1.31 -8.59 -8.17
C PRO A 370 2.77 -8.59 -7.68
N THR A 371 3.00 -7.99 -6.52
CA THR A 371 4.28 -8.10 -5.81
C THR A 371 4.17 -9.14 -4.70
N PRO A 372 5.24 -9.90 -4.40
CA PRO A 372 5.23 -10.82 -3.27
C PRO A 372 5.04 -10.07 -1.94
N ARG A 373 4.70 -10.77 -0.90
CA ARG A 373 4.67 -10.21 0.46
C ARG A 373 6.09 -9.82 0.88
N ALA A 374 6.22 -8.64 1.48
CA ALA A 374 7.51 -8.15 1.94
C ALA A 374 7.64 -8.25 3.48
N ALA A 375 8.87 -8.14 3.96
CA ALA A 375 9.17 -8.09 5.39
C ALA A 375 9.10 -6.66 5.95
N SER A 376 8.90 -6.55 7.27
CA SER A 376 9.11 -5.31 8.02
C SER A 376 9.91 -5.59 9.30
N LEU A 377 10.66 -4.59 9.75
CA LEU A 377 11.22 -4.56 11.09
C LEU A 377 10.18 -4.01 12.06
N LEU A 378 9.99 -4.69 13.18
CA LEU A 378 9.27 -4.16 14.32
C LEU A 378 10.28 -3.40 15.18
N THR A 379 10.05 -2.12 15.36
CA THR A 379 10.93 -1.22 16.10
C THR A 379 10.17 -0.63 17.27
N PHE A 380 10.84 -0.49 18.42
CA PHE A 380 10.23 0.10 19.61
C PHE A 380 11.02 1.30 20.11
N LEU A 381 10.30 2.26 20.67
CA LEU A 381 10.80 3.32 21.51
C LEU A 381 10.17 3.14 22.91
N PRO A 382 10.90 2.58 23.90
CA PRO A 382 10.44 2.51 25.27
C PRO A 382 10.24 3.92 25.85
N LEU A 383 9.10 4.16 26.48
CA LEU A 383 8.78 5.41 27.17
C LEU A 383 8.89 5.26 28.69
N ASP A 384 8.70 4.03 29.20
CA ASP A 384 9.05 3.58 30.55
C ASP A 384 10.27 2.66 30.48
N LEU A 385 11.29 2.97 31.29
CA LEU A 385 12.54 2.23 31.38
C LEU A 385 12.61 1.37 32.66
N SER A 386 11.49 1.11 33.29
CA SER A 386 11.39 0.19 34.43
C SER A 386 11.87 -1.21 33.98
N PRO A 387 12.56 -1.97 34.89
CA PRO A 387 13.00 -3.32 34.59
C PRO A 387 11.83 -4.23 34.19
N ARG A 388 11.97 -4.96 33.10
CA ARG A 388 10.92 -5.83 32.55
C ARG A 388 10.95 -7.21 33.21
N PRO A 389 9.80 -7.70 33.73
CA PRO A 389 9.70 -9.03 34.31
C PRO A 389 9.67 -10.09 33.18
N VAL A 390 10.69 -10.95 33.10
CA VAL A 390 10.91 -11.84 31.95
C VAL A 390 11.44 -13.20 32.35
N SER A 391 10.77 -14.27 31.91
CA SER A 391 11.30 -15.63 31.86
C SER A 391 12.04 -15.84 30.53
N PHE A 392 13.23 -16.42 30.58
CA PHE A 392 14.02 -16.72 29.39
C PHE A 392 14.00 -18.20 29.08
N PRO A 393 13.48 -18.65 27.91
CA PRO A 393 13.60 -20.04 27.47
C PRO A 393 15.06 -20.41 27.18
N GLU A 394 15.40 -21.70 27.20
CA GLU A 394 16.74 -22.16 26.88
C GLU A 394 17.10 -21.86 25.41
N ARG A 395 16.18 -22.19 24.49
CA ARG A 395 16.42 -22.09 23.04
C ARG A 395 16.65 -20.66 22.56
N TYR A 396 15.82 -19.69 22.96
CA TYR A 396 15.86 -18.31 22.44
C TYR A 396 16.26 -17.27 23.50
N GLY A 397 16.77 -17.73 24.65
CA GLY A 397 17.17 -16.82 25.74
C GLY A 397 18.28 -15.86 25.35
N GLU A 398 19.26 -16.30 24.54
CA GLU A 398 20.36 -15.42 24.08
C GLU A 398 19.86 -14.33 23.11
N PRO A 399 19.14 -14.64 22.01
CA PRO A 399 18.62 -13.61 21.13
C PRO A 399 17.60 -12.67 21.79
N LEU A 400 16.80 -13.15 22.76
CA LEU A 400 15.93 -12.29 23.56
C LEU A 400 16.72 -11.30 24.43
N ARG A 401 17.77 -11.75 25.14
CA ARG A 401 18.64 -10.83 25.90
C ARG A 401 19.30 -9.80 25.00
N ALA A 402 19.69 -10.18 23.80
CA ALA A 402 20.21 -9.24 22.81
C ALA A 402 19.17 -8.18 22.40
N ALA A 403 17.88 -8.58 22.27
CA ALA A 403 16.80 -7.65 21.98
C ALA A 403 16.58 -6.63 23.11
N TYR A 404 16.51 -7.07 24.37
CA TYR A 404 16.42 -6.16 25.53
C TYR A 404 17.62 -5.23 25.62
N SER A 405 18.83 -5.75 25.38
CA SER A 405 20.05 -4.93 25.36
C SER A 405 20.02 -3.87 24.25
N ASN A 406 19.50 -4.22 23.04
CA ASN A 406 19.35 -3.28 21.94
C ASN A 406 18.31 -2.18 22.25
N LEU A 407 17.28 -2.51 23.04
CA LEU A 407 16.25 -1.59 23.52
C LEU A 407 16.68 -0.78 24.77
N GLU A 408 17.88 -1.04 25.29
CA GLU A 408 18.42 -0.42 26.54
C GLU A 408 17.52 -0.69 27.77
N LEU A 409 16.87 -1.86 27.82
CA LEU A 409 15.98 -2.27 28.91
C LEU A 409 16.66 -3.31 29.81
N GLU A 410 16.50 -3.12 31.12
CA GLU A 410 16.88 -4.11 32.13
C GLU A 410 15.78 -5.17 32.30
N THR A 411 16.16 -6.39 32.68
CA THR A 411 15.21 -7.47 32.95
C THR A 411 15.35 -8.00 34.36
N VAL A 412 14.22 -8.44 34.94
CA VAL A 412 14.13 -9.06 36.26
C VAL A 412 13.33 -10.34 36.16
N ALA A 413 13.46 -11.23 37.16
CA ALA A 413 12.60 -12.42 37.21
C ALA A 413 11.14 -12.02 37.45
N PRO A 414 10.14 -12.65 36.79
CA PRO A 414 8.75 -12.33 36.99
C PRO A 414 8.21 -12.89 38.32
N GLU A 415 7.21 -12.23 38.85
CA GLU A 415 6.39 -12.72 39.96
C GLU A 415 5.17 -13.46 39.36
N LEU A 416 5.38 -14.69 38.94
CA LEU A 416 4.41 -15.48 38.16
C LEU A 416 3.00 -15.52 38.73
N GLU A 417 2.84 -15.72 40.06
CA GLU A 417 1.52 -15.77 40.69
C GLU A 417 0.77 -14.43 40.51
N GLN A 418 1.47 -13.31 40.70
CA GLN A 418 0.90 -11.96 40.57
C GLN A 418 0.54 -11.68 39.09
N ALA A 419 1.41 -12.01 38.16
CA ALA A 419 1.16 -11.84 36.73
C ALA A 419 -0.06 -12.66 36.25
N LEU A 420 -0.19 -13.91 36.71
CA LEU A 420 -1.34 -14.77 36.41
C LEU A 420 -2.65 -14.24 37.03
N GLU A 421 -2.61 -13.65 38.23
CA GLU A 421 -3.77 -12.98 38.86
C GLU A 421 -4.22 -11.77 38.03
N GLN A 422 -3.30 -10.98 37.51
CA GLN A 422 -3.58 -9.81 36.68
C GLN A 422 -4.24 -10.17 35.34
N LEU A 423 -3.90 -11.31 34.75
CA LEU A 423 -4.56 -11.81 33.54
C LEU A 423 -6.05 -12.13 33.76
N GLY A 424 -6.47 -12.49 34.99
CA GLY A 424 -7.85 -12.81 35.31
C GLY A 424 -8.39 -14.02 34.54
N GLU A 425 -9.62 -13.89 34.00
CA GLU A 425 -10.32 -14.98 33.26
C GLU A 425 -10.00 -15.00 31.75
N ARG A 426 -8.88 -14.43 31.32
CA ARG A 426 -8.49 -14.49 29.91
C ARG A 426 -8.22 -15.94 29.47
N PRO A 427 -8.51 -16.31 28.21
CA PRO A 427 -8.21 -17.66 27.70
C PRO A 427 -6.70 -17.92 27.74
N SER A 428 -6.32 -19.19 27.86
CA SER A 428 -4.92 -19.61 27.90
C SER A 428 -4.20 -19.35 26.58
N ALA A 429 -4.91 -19.45 25.45
CA ALA A 429 -4.47 -18.96 24.15
C ALA A 429 -5.64 -18.30 23.41
N ALA A 430 -5.34 -17.27 22.64
CA ALA A 430 -6.30 -16.52 21.84
C ALA A 430 -5.73 -16.23 20.44
N ILE A 431 -6.59 -16.06 19.45
CA ILE A 431 -6.20 -15.68 18.09
C ILE A 431 -6.91 -14.39 17.68
N GLU A 432 -6.15 -13.44 17.18
CA GLU A 432 -6.63 -12.22 16.53
C GLU A 432 -6.27 -12.30 15.05
N ARG A 433 -7.24 -11.98 14.18
CA ARG A 433 -7.07 -12.10 12.75
C ARG A 433 -7.23 -10.77 12.05
N ASP A 434 -6.33 -10.47 11.15
CA ASP A 434 -6.44 -9.41 10.16
C ASP A 434 -6.77 -10.04 8.79
N GLU A 435 -8.06 -10.03 8.41
CA GLU A 435 -8.53 -10.60 7.14
C GLU A 435 -7.98 -9.85 5.94
N GLN A 436 -7.79 -8.52 6.06
CA GLN A 436 -7.26 -7.70 4.97
C GLN A 436 -5.79 -8.02 4.70
N ARG A 437 -5.03 -8.27 5.76
CA ARG A 437 -3.62 -8.66 5.68
C ARG A 437 -3.42 -10.16 5.53
N ARG A 438 -4.49 -10.96 5.65
CA ARG A 438 -4.43 -12.43 5.65
C ARG A 438 -3.34 -12.94 6.61
N SER A 439 -3.41 -12.43 7.83
CA SER A 439 -2.47 -12.77 8.89
C SER A 439 -3.17 -12.88 10.23
N SER A 440 -2.62 -13.67 11.13
CA SER A 440 -3.10 -13.78 12.51
C SER A 440 -1.97 -13.67 13.52
N VAL A 441 -2.34 -13.22 14.72
CA VAL A 441 -1.49 -13.26 15.92
C VAL A 441 -2.16 -14.17 16.93
N ILE A 442 -1.45 -15.20 17.37
CA ILE A 442 -1.86 -16.13 18.41
C ILE A 442 -1.12 -15.72 19.68
N THR A 443 -1.81 -15.42 20.75
CA THR A 443 -1.21 -15.08 22.05
C THR A 443 -1.39 -16.22 23.02
N VAL A 444 -0.32 -16.70 23.66
CA VAL A 444 -0.34 -17.78 24.65
C VAL A 444 0.12 -17.20 25.99
N SER A 445 -0.81 -17.14 26.96
CA SER A 445 -0.56 -16.56 28.30
C SER A 445 -0.60 -17.58 29.42
N ARG A 446 -1.01 -18.81 29.18
CA ARG A 446 -0.94 -19.95 30.10
C ARG A 446 -0.63 -21.20 29.33
N TRP A 447 0.18 -22.07 29.93
CA TRP A 447 0.52 -23.38 29.35
C TRP A 447 -0.24 -24.53 30.04
N GLY A 448 0.18 -25.77 29.83
CA GLY A 448 -0.49 -26.99 30.26
C GLY A 448 -1.43 -27.54 29.18
N ASP A 449 -2.24 -28.52 29.53
CA ASP A 449 -3.10 -29.25 28.56
C ASP A 449 -4.09 -28.32 27.84
N GLU A 450 -4.68 -27.39 28.58
CA GLU A 450 -5.64 -26.42 28.02
C GLU A 450 -4.94 -25.41 27.07
N GLY A 451 -3.86 -24.79 27.52
CA GLY A 451 -3.12 -23.83 26.73
C GLY A 451 -2.57 -24.45 25.44
N ARG A 452 -2.00 -25.64 25.53
CA ARG A 452 -1.56 -26.42 24.37
C ARG A 452 -2.71 -26.70 23.39
N SER A 453 -3.87 -27.16 23.88
CA SER A 453 -5.03 -27.45 23.04
C SER A 453 -5.54 -26.19 22.34
N GLN A 454 -5.72 -25.07 23.07
CA GLN A 454 -6.19 -23.82 22.51
C GLN A 454 -5.20 -23.24 21.49
N MET A 455 -3.90 -23.32 21.74
CA MET A 455 -2.86 -22.89 20.80
C MET A 455 -2.93 -23.72 19.50
N ILE A 456 -3.02 -25.04 19.59
CA ILE A 456 -3.14 -25.92 18.42
C ILE A 456 -4.39 -25.59 17.61
N ASP A 457 -5.53 -25.34 18.27
CA ASP A 457 -6.77 -24.98 17.61
C ASP A 457 -6.66 -23.60 16.93
N ALA A 458 -5.95 -22.66 17.55
CA ALA A 458 -5.65 -21.35 16.95
C ALA A 458 -4.77 -21.48 15.69
N VAL A 459 -3.71 -22.30 15.73
CA VAL A 459 -2.88 -22.58 14.55
C VAL A 459 -3.69 -23.22 13.42
N ARG A 460 -4.53 -24.22 13.75
CA ARG A 460 -5.42 -24.85 12.76
C ARG A 460 -6.42 -23.85 12.18
N SER A 461 -6.91 -22.92 13.00
CA SER A 461 -7.79 -21.85 12.53
C SER A 461 -7.08 -20.95 11.50
N ALA A 462 -5.84 -20.54 11.74
CA ALA A 462 -5.05 -19.77 10.79
C ALA A 462 -4.89 -20.50 9.43
N VAL A 463 -4.56 -21.80 9.48
CA VAL A 463 -4.46 -22.65 8.28
C VAL A 463 -5.81 -22.77 7.57
N HIS A 464 -6.90 -23.03 8.31
CA HIS A 464 -8.24 -23.20 7.74
C HIS A 464 -8.73 -21.96 6.98
N HIS A 465 -8.38 -20.79 7.47
CA HIS A 465 -8.78 -19.53 6.83
C HIS A 465 -7.78 -19.05 5.76
N HIS A 466 -6.78 -19.85 5.45
CA HIS A 466 -5.75 -19.53 4.45
C HIS A 466 -5.01 -18.22 4.73
N ASP A 467 -4.60 -18.03 5.99
CA ASP A 467 -3.69 -16.95 6.31
C ASP A 467 -2.35 -17.14 5.57
N ASP A 468 -1.74 -16.07 5.13
CA ASP A 468 -0.44 -16.16 4.44
C ASP A 468 0.72 -16.21 5.46
N VAL A 469 0.51 -15.63 6.64
CA VAL A 469 1.48 -15.57 7.75
C VAL A 469 0.75 -15.69 9.08
N ALA A 470 1.29 -16.47 10.00
CA ALA A 470 0.84 -16.51 11.40
C ALA A 470 1.99 -16.13 12.32
N TYR A 471 1.69 -15.35 13.34
CA TYR A 471 2.58 -15.04 14.44
C TYR A 471 2.04 -15.71 15.72
N CYS A 472 2.96 -16.15 16.59
CA CYS A 472 2.60 -16.64 17.91
C CYS A 472 3.43 -15.92 18.96
N ASP A 473 2.75 -15.25 19.88
CA ASP A 473 3.30 -14.46 20.97
C ASP A 473 3.20 -15.28 22.27
N LEU A 474 4.34 -15.72 22.79
CA LEU A 474 4.46 -16.41 24.06
C LEU A 474 4.77 -15.40 25.16
N ASP A 475 3.92 -15.34 26.16
CA ASP A 475 4.00 -14.36 27.26
C ASP A 475 5.20 -14.64 28.17
N LEU A 476 6.16 -13.71 28.22
CA LEU A 476 7.41 -13.85 28.97
C LEU A 476 7.27 -13.59 30.46
N GLU A 477 6.15 -13.04 30.89
CA GLU A 477 5.88 -12.69 32.29
C GLU A 477 5.10 -13.79 33.03
N THR A 478 4.22 -14.50 32.30
CA THR A 478 3.29 -15.49 32.90
C THR A 478 3.68 -16.95 32.67
N LEU A 479 4.57 -17.20 31.70
CA LEU A 479 5.10 -18.54 31.43
C LEU A 479 6.46 -18.74 32.07
N THR A 480 6.69 -19.88 32.70
CA THR A 480 8.02 -20.29 33.16
C THR A 480 8.95 -20.59 31.98
N ALA A 481 10.26 -20.59 32.22
CA ALA A 481 11.23 -20.96 31.19
C ALA A 481 10.97 -22.37 30.60
N GLU A 482 10.58 -23.34 31.43
CA GLU A 482 10.25 -24.71 31.00
C GLU A 482 8.98 -24.74 30.14
N GLU A 483 7.93 -24.03 30.53
CA GLU A 483 6.69 -23.92 29.76
C GLU A 483 6.91 -23.20 28.42
N LEU A 484 7.80 -22.18 28.36
CA LEU A 484 8.21 -21.53 27.12
C LEU A 484 8.91 -22.50 26.19
N ASP A 485 9.86 -23.31 26.69
CA ASP A 485 10.57 -24.30 25.86
C ASP A 485 9.61 -25.38 25.33
N GLU A 486 8.67 -25.88 26.14
CA GLU A 486 7.64 -26.82 25.68
C GLU A 486 6.74 -26.19 24.61
N ALA A 487 6.32 -24.93 24.77
CA ALA A 487 5.50 -24.22 23.80
C ALA A 487 6.25 -23.97 22.48
N ILE A 488 7.53 -23.60 22.57
CA ILE A 488 8.43 -23.44 21.42
C ILE A 488 8.55 -24.74 20.65
N ASP A 489 8.84 -25.86 21.32
CA ASP A 489 8.98 -27.17 20.68
C ASP A 489 7.69 -27.58 19.96
N GLN A 490 6.52 -27.35 20.58
CA GLN A 490 5.22 -27.62 19.96
C GLN A 490 4.97 -26.72 18.74
N LEU A 491 5.31 -25.44 18.78
CA LEU A 491 5.15 -24.52 17.66
C LEU A 491 6.07 -24.87 16.49
N ARG A 492 7.27 -25.36 16.78
CA ARG A 492 8.20 -25.83 15.75
C ARG A 492 7.68 -27.04 14.97
N GLU A 493 6.83 -27.88 15.57
CA GLU A 493 6.12 -28.95 14.85
C GLU A 493 5.12 -28.40 13.80
N PHE A 494 4.74 -27.11 13.92
CA PHE A 494 3.90 -26.37 12.97
C PHE A 494 4.69 -25.36 12.13
N ASP A 495 5.98 -25.59 11.95
CA ASP A 495 6.88 -24.74 11.16
C ASP A 495 7.00 -23.27 11.65
N PHE A 496 6.72 -23.01 12.94
CA PHE A 496 7.04 -21.74 13.54
C PHE A 496 8.53 -21.65 13.87
N PHE A 497 9.11 -20.48 13.64
CA PHE A 497 10.51 -20.17 13.92
C PHE A 497 10.61 -18.79 14.57
N TYR A 498 11.80 -18.47 15.09
CA TYR A 498 12.04 -17.20 15.78
C TYR A 498 11.70 -15.98 14.92
N CYS A 499 11.05 -14.98 15.52
CA CYS A 499 10.75 -13.69 14.89
C CYS A 499 11.43 -12.55 15.66
N GLY A 500 11.41 -12.59 17.00
CA GLY A 500 11.98 -11.57 17.87
C GLY A 500 11.18 -11.32 19.14
N LEU A 501 11.31 -10.09 19.67
CA LEU A 501 10.62 -9.61 20.85
C LEU A 501 9.47 -8.67 20.46
N ALA A 502 8.28 -8.86 21.02
CA ALA A 502 7.15 -7.94 20.95
C ALA A 502 6.91 -7.33 22.34
N LEU A 503 7.28 -6.07 22.49
CA LEU A 503 7.21 -5.35 23.77
C LEU A 503 5.78 -4.88 24.04
N CYS A 504 5.26 -5.09 25.26
CA CYS A 504 3.91 -4.67 25.66
C CYS A 504 2.81 -5.05 24.64
N SER A 505 2.92 -6.22 23.99
CA SER A 505 2.05 -6.55 22.86
C SER A 505 0.67 -7.09 23.26
N SER A 506 0.52 -7.59 24.49
CA SER A 506 -0.77 -7.99 25.06
C SER A 506 -0.73 -7.84 26.58
N ALA A 507 -1.80 -7.30 27.15
CA ALA A 507 -1.94 -7.07 28.60
C ALA A 507 -0.85 -6.17 29.22
N GLY A 508 -0.02 -5.50 28.41
CA GLY A 508 1.17 -4.78 28.86
C GLY A 508 2.41 -5.67 29.03
N HIS A 509 2.28 -6.99 28.80
CA HIS A 509 3.38 -7.94 28.92
C HIS A 509 4.23 -8.00 27.65
N ASP A 510 5.48 -8.40 27.83
CA ASP A 510 6.40 -8.66 26.74
C ASP A 510 6.27 -10.11 26.24
N HIS A 511 6.42 -10.30 24.94
CA HIS A 511 6.23 -11.62 24.33
C HIS A 511 7.41 -12.03 23.45
N LEU A 512 7.80 -13.29 23.55
CA LEU A 512 8.57 -13.92 22.50
C LEU A 512 7.65 -14.12 21.29
N ARG A 513 7.96 -13.48 20.19
CA ARG A 513 7.23 -13.67 18.93
C ARG A 513 7.91 -14.73 18.08
N MET A 514 7.14 -15.73 17.68
CA MET A 514 7.48 -16.70 16.65
C MET A 514 6.62 -16.44 15.41
N GLN A 515 7.05 -16.93 14.24
CA GLN A 515 6.35 -16.73 12.97
C GLN A 515 6.36 -17.99 12.12
N SER A 516 5.29 -18.21 11.35
CA SER A 516 5.19 -19.26 10.33
C SER A 516 4.72 -18.63 9.01
N LEU A 517 5.43 -18.94 7.92
CA LEU A 517 5.05 -18.52 6.57
C LEU A 517 4.18 -19.63 5.97
N MET A 518 2.90 -19.35 5.82
CA MET A 518 1.89 -20.29 5.29
C MET A 518 1.69 -20.11 3.78
N SER A 519 2.36 -19.11 3.17
CA SER A 519 2.40 -18.83 1.73
C SER A 519 3.84 -18.88 1.24
N ASP A 520 4.05 -19.43 0.03
CA ASP A 520 5.35 -19.44 -0.65
C ASP A 520 5.68 -18.10 -1.30
N ASP A 521 4.71 -17.17 -1.38
CA ASP A 521 4.85 -15.90 -2.07
C ASP A 521 5.32 -14.79 -1.12
N VAL A 522 6.51 -15.01 -0.52
CA VAL A 522 7.17 -14.06 0.40
C VAL A 522 8.54 -13.70 -0.14
N GLU A 523 8.80 -12.41 -0.31
CA GLU A 523 10.10 -11.89 -0.74
C GLU A 523 11.12 -11.95 0.41
N LEU A 524 12.11 -12.80 0.28
CA LEU A 524 13.15 -13.01 1.29
C LEU A 524 14.54 -12.50 0.85
N GLU A 525 14.75 -12.31 -0.46
CA GLU A 525 16.06 -11.95 -1.01
C GLU A 525 16.27 -10.43 -1.00
N ALA A 526 15.21 -9.65 -1.17
CA ALA A 526 15.28 -8.17 -1.25
C ALA A 526 15.19 -7.46 0.12
N ILE A 527 15.54 -8.16 1.22
CA ILE A 527 15.52 -7.56 2.56
C ILE A 527 16.74 -6.67 2.77
N VAL A 528 16.51 -5.35 2.84
CA VAL A 528 17.54 -4.33 3.12
C VAL A 528 17.47 -3.93 4.60
N LEU A 529 18.57 -4.10 5.33
CA LEU A 529 18.70 -3.78 6.75
C LEU A 529 19.85 -2.80 6.97
N ASP A 530 19.62 -1.77 7.77
CA ASP A 530 20.56 -0.66 7.96
C ASP A 530 21.49 -0.85 9.18
N SER A 531 21.01 -1.47 10.26
CA SER A 531 21.78 -1.67 11.49
C SER A 531 22.47 -3.04 11.56
N ASP A 532 23.58 -3.11 12.29
CA ASP A 532 24.28 -4.38 12.57
C ASP A 532 23.40 -5.34 13.38
N TYR A 533 22.58 -4.80 14.31
CA TYR A 533 21.65 -5.61 15.09
C TYR A 533 20.58 -6.27 14.18
N ALA A 534 19.97 -5.51 13.28
CA ALA A 534 18.97 -6.05 12.36
C ALA A 534 19.56 -7.12 11.41
N GLN A 535 20.82 -6.96 10.99
CA GLN A 535 21.54 -7.97 10.19
C GLN A 535 21.77 -9.26 11.00
N GLY A 536 22.23 -9.16 12.24
CA GLY A 536 22.39 -10.31 13.13
C GLY A 536 21.07 -11.00 13.48
N LEU A 537 20.00 -10.22 13.66
CA LEU A 537 18.64 -10.74 13.86
C LEU A 537 18.16 -11.54 12.64
N ARG A 538 18.39 -11.05 11.43
CA ARG A 538 18.10 -11.80 10.19
C ARG A 538 18.86 -13.11 10.13
N GLU A 539 20.16 -13.10 10.44
CA GLU A 539 21.00 -14.31 10.44
C GLU A 539 20.45 -15.35 11.42
N THR A 540 20.07 -14.93 12.62
CA THR A 540 19.45 -15.79 13.64
C THR A 540 18.13 -16.39 13.14
N ILE A 541 17.24 -15.59 12.56
CA ILE A 541 15.95 -16.04 12.04
C ILE A 541 16.11 -17.02 10.89
N PHE A 542 17.02 -16.75 9.96
CA PHE A 542 17.22 -17.60 8.79
C PHE A 542 17.91 -18.92 9.16
N ALA A 543 18.81 -18.92 10.16
CA ALA A 543 19.41 -20.13 10.69
C ALA A 543 18.36 -21.01 11.42
N ASP A 544 17.44 -20.39 12.18
CA ASP A 544 16.37 -21.10 12.90
C ASP A 544 15.29 -21.66 11.96
N ARG A 545 14.99 -20.93 10.87
CA ARG A 545 14.05 -21.36 9.84
C ARG A 545 14.57 -22.52 8.98
N ALA A 546 15.87 -22.67 8.83
CA ALA A 546 16.44 -23.74 8.02
C ALA A 546 15.96 -25.11 8.55
N PRO A 547 15.53 -26.06 7.67
CA PRO A 547 15.20 -27.40 8.12
C PRO A 547 16.44 -28.00 8.81
N ALA A 548 16.23 -28.61 9.99
CA ALA A 548 17.31 -29.30 10.68
C ALA A 548 17.92 -30.29 9.68
N SER A 549 19.23 -30.16 9.40
CA SER A 549 19.94 -31.11 8.55
C SER A 549 19.63 -32.52 9.04
N PRO A 550 19.16 -33.45 8.19
CA PRO A 550 18.93 -34.82 8.63
C PRO A 550 20.24 -35.37 9.20
N VAL A 551 20.20 -35.77 10.47
CA VAL A 551 21.31 -36.41 11.18
C VAL A 551 21.60 -37.79 10.57
#